data_71139caeea9dc98747c76640167eebc3
#
_entry.id   71139caeea9dc98747c76640167eebc3
#
_cell.length_a   1.000
_cell.length_b   1.000
_cell.length_c   1.000
_cell.angle_alpha   90.00
_cell.angle_beta   90.00
_cell.angle_gamma   90.00
#
_symmetry.space_group_name_H-M   'P 1'
#
loop_
_entity.id
_entity.type
_entity.pdbx_description
1 polymer ?
#
loop_
_entity_poly.entity_id
_entity_poly.type
_entity_poly.pdbx_seq_one_letter_code
_entity_poly.pdbx_strand_id
1 'polypeptide(L)'
;MMLCLGIESTAHTFACSVIKYSNYEKYPNILSDVRDTFKAPAGSGIHPREAAHHHASVAIEVLKEALESSSIKYNDLDIVAYSAGPGLGPCLRIGAVLARSICSFYDKKLIPINHALGHIELGMSLTGCNDSLVLLVSGGHTMILVFNNKRWRVIGETLDITLGQLLDQFGRHLGLASPCGSEIERLANKSSKNYILLPYTIKGNDVTFSGILSAAKRLTSTSNYTNEDMCYSIQETGFAMITEAVERALSATEKRELLVVGGVSANKVLSRMLELACLRHKVKFKSCPISYAGDNGVQIAWTGILSYLITKNFVDIPNSYVKQSWRVDSVDVPWRA
;
A
#
# COMPACT_ATOMS: atom_id res chain seq x y z
N MET A 1 -16.41 17.19 15.88
CA MET A 1 -15.84 17.41 14.55
C MET A 1 -14.34 17.45 14.70
N MET A 2 -13.57 16.77 13.84
CA MET A 2 -12.11 16.72 13.90
C MET A 2 -11.53 16.87 12.49
N LEU A 3 -10.51 17.71 12.34
CA LEU A 3 -9.76 17.93 11.10
C LEU A 3 -8.36 17.34 11.23
N CYS A 4 -7.98 16.47 10.31
CA CYS A 4 -6.69 15.82 10.30
C CYS A 4 -5.97 16.07 8.98
N LEU A 5 -4.71 16.49 9.08
CA LEU A 5 -3.76 16.45 7.96
C LEU A 5 -3.00 15.12 8.00
N GLY A 6 -3.04 14.35 6.92
CA GLY A 6 -2.24 13.14 6.73
C GLY A 6 -1.09 13.37 5.77
N ILE A 7 0.11 12.96 6.17
CA ILE A 7 1.34 13.09 5.38
C ILE A 7 1.89 11.70 5.09
N GLU A 8 1.92 11.30 3.83
CA GLU A 8 2.51 10.07 3.34
C GLU A 8 3.84 10.33 2.64
N SER A 9 4.87 9.57 2.99
CA SER A 9 6.21 9.72 2.43
C SER A 9 7.07 8.45 2.50
N THR A 10 6.45 7.27 2.42
CA THR A 10 7.19 6.01 2.68
C THR A 10 8.14 5.58 1.57
N ALA A 11 7.80 5.83 0.30
CA ALA A 11 8.57 5.32 -0.84
C ALA A 11 8.66 6.33 -1.99
N HIS A 12 7.90 6.12 -3.06
CA HIS A 12 7.97 6.97 -4.27
C HIS A 12 6.92 8.08 -4.30
N THR A 13 5.89 8.01 -3.48
CA THR A 13 4.83 9.01 -3.42
C THR A 13 5.01 9.90 -2.20
N PHE A 14 4.96 11.21 -2.41
CA PHE A 14 4.75 12.20 -1.37
C PHE A 14 3.31 12.69 -1.47
N ALA A 15 2.57 12.64 -0.35
CA ALA A 15 1.18 13.07 -0.36
C ALA A 15 0.78 13.80 0.92
N CYS A 16 -0.09 14.81 0.75
CA CYS A 16 -0.79 15.48 1.83
C CYS A 16 -2.29 15.43 1.57
N SER A 17 -3.07 15.06 2.57
CA SER A 17 -4.52 15.00 2.47
C SER A 17 -5.16 15.57 3.73
N VAL A 18 -6.26 16.30 3.55
CA VAL A 18 -7.06 16.81 4.67
C VAL A 18 -8.37 16.06 4.70
N ILE A 19 -8.67 15.48 5.86
CA ILE A 19 -9.95 14.83 6.10
C ILE A 19 -10.67 15.45 7.28
N LYS A 20 -11.99 15.46 7.19
CA LYS A 20 -12.90 15.90 8.25
C LYS A 20 -13.65 14.68 8.77
N TYR A 21 -13.78 14.57 10.07
CA TYR A 21 -14.55 13.52 10.73
C TYR A 21 -15.57 14.09 11.69
N SER A 22 -16.77 13.56 11.65
CA SER A 22 -17.80 13.79 12.66
C SER A 22 -18.26 12.45 13.23
N ASN A 23 -18.68 12.41 14.49
CA ASN A 23 -19.09 11.18 15.19
C ASN A 23 -20.28 10.44 14.56
N TYR A 24 -20.90 11.02 13.55
CA TYR A 24 -22.05 10.47 12.83
C TYR A 24 -21.70 9.88 11.46
N GLU A 25 -20.43 10.02 11.01
CA GLU A 25 -19.98 9.57 9.69
C GLU A 25 -19.27 8.23 9.80
N LYS A 26 -19.72 7.29 8.99
CA LYS A 26 -19.16 5.93 8.89
C LYS A 26 -17.86 5.90 8.09
N TYR A 27 -17.63 6.92 7.27
CA TYR A 27 -16.56 7.03 6.29
C TYR A 27 -15.84 8.37 6.43
N PRO A 28 -14.56 8.46 6.05
CA PRO A 28 -13.85 9.74 6.06
C PRO A 28 -14.48 10.70 5.05
N ASN A 29 -14.76 11.94 5.48
CA ASN A 29 -15.06 13.04 4.58
C ASN A 29 -13.74 13.63 4.08
N ILE A 30 -13.36 13.27 2.85
CA ILE A 30 -12.08 13.64 2.23
C ILE A 30 -12.26 15.04 1.63
N LEU A 31 -11.57 16.03 2.20
CA LEU A 31 -11.62 17.42 1.72
C LEU A 31 -10.57 17.66 0.63
N SER A 32 -9.40 17.05 0.74
CA SER A 32 -8.36 17.11 -0.28
C SER A 32 -7.49 15.86 -0.24
N ASP A 33 -6.88 15.53 -1.40
CA ASP A 33 -5.91 14.43 -1.53
C ASP A 33 -4.94 14.78 -2.66
N VAL A 34 -3.81 15.35 -2.31
CA VAL A 34 -2.78 15.82 -3.24
C VAL A 34 -1.56 14.92 -3.16
N ARG A 35 -1.07 14.48 -4.31
CA ARG A 35 0.03 13.52 -4.42
C ARG A 35 1.02 13.96 -5.49
N ASP A 36 2.29 13.81 -5.21
CA ASP A 36 3.36 13.89 -6.20
C ASP A 36 4.22 12.63 -6.14
N THR A 37 4.47 12.03 -7.30
CA THR A 37 5.09 10.71 -7.39
C THR A 37 6.43 10.80 -8.10
N PHE A 38 7.50 10.42 -7.42
CA PHE A 38 8.84 10.28 -7.99
C PHE A 38 8.83 9.23 -9.10
N LYS A 39 9.28 9.62 -10.28
CA LYS A 39 9.45 8.73 -11.43
C LYS A 39 10.93 8.45 -11.62
N ALA A 40 11.33 7.19 -11.34
CA ALA A 40 12.70 6.78 -11.60
C ALA A 40 12.98 6.74 -13.11
N PRO A 41 14.21 7.03 -13.57
CA PRO A 41 14.61 6.85 -14.96
C PRO A 41 14.28 5.44 -15.47
N ALA A 42 13.97 5.32 -16.77
CA ALA A 42 13.66 4.03 -17.39
C ALA A 42 14.78 3.01 -17.14
N GLY A 43 14.41 1.77 -16.79
CA GLY A 43 15.33 0.69 -16.45
C GLY A 43 15.96 0.79 -15.04
N SER A 44 15.78 1.90 -14.32
CA SER A 44 16.27 2.06 -12.95
C SER A 44 15.19 1.81 -11.90
N GLY A 45 15.61 1.45 -10.68
CA GLY A 45 14.73 1.34 -9.51
C GLY A 45 14.63 2.66 -8.74
N ILE A 46 13.78 2.66 -7.72
CA ILE A 46 13.65 3.79 -6.81
C ILE A 46 14.89 3.86 -5.93
N HIS A 47 15.76 4.84 -6.17
CA HIS A 47 16.90 5.09 -5.33
C HIS A 47 16.47 5.92 -4.10
N PRO A 48 16.68 5.45 -2.85
CA PRO A 48 16.13 6.12 -1.66
C PRO A 48 16.54 7.60 -1.50
N ARG A 49 17.77 7.95 -1.89
CA ARG A 49 18.25 9.33 -1.83
C ARG A 49 17.57 10.24 -2.86
N GLU A 50 17.37 9.75 -4.06
CA GLU A 50 16.71 10.51 -5.13
C GLU A 50 15.22 10.72 -4.83
N ALA A 51 14.53 9.69 -4.35
CA ALA A 51 13.15 9.80 -3.90
C ALA A 51 13.02 10.80 -2.73
N ALA A 52 13.94 10.78 -1.77
CA ALA A 52 13.94 11.75 -0.68
C ALA A 52 14.21 13.18 -1.15
N HIS A 53 15.10 13.36 -2.12
CA HIS A 53 15.35 14.68 -2.73
C HIS A 53 14.10 15.20 -3.44
N HIS A 54 13.42 14.34 -4.21
CA HIS A 54 12.14 14.66 -4.80
C HIS A 54 11.11 15.07 -3.74
N HIS A 55 10.96 14.28 -2.67
CA HIS A 55 10.02 14.61 -1.58
C HIS A 55 10.34 15.98 -0.96
N ALA A 56 11.61 16.28 -0.72
CA ALA A 56 12.03 17.58 -0.17
C ALA A 56 11.69 18.74 -1.12
N SER A 57 11.77 18.53 -2.43
CA SER A 57 11.47 19.57 -3.42
C SER A 57 9.99 19.85 -3.59
N VAL A 58 9.13 18.85 -3.43
CA VAL A 58 7.66 18.99 -3.67
C VAL A 58 6.85 19.18 -2.39
N ALA A 59 7.41 18.88 -1.22
CA ALA A 59 6.66 18.79 0.04
C ALA A 59 5.84 20.05 0.37
N ILE A 60 6.40 21.23 0.14
CA ILE A 60 5.74 22.51 0.47
C ILE A 60 4.59 22.78 -0.50
N GLU A 61 4.77 22.52 -1.79
CA GLU A 61 3.74 22.74 -2.80
C GLU A 61 2.57 21.76 -2.61
N VAL A 62 2.85 20.47 -2.39
CA VAL A 62 1.82 19.45 -2.11
C VAL A 62 1.04 19.79 -0.84
N LEU A 63 1.71 20.28 0.22
CA LEU A 63 1.04 20.72 1.45
C LEU A 63 0.14 21.93 1.20
N LYS A 64 0.64 22.96 0.51
CA LYS A 64 -0.14 24.17 0.20
C LYS A 64 -1.38 23.82 -0.61
N GLU A 65 -1.22 23.05 -1.69
CA GLU A 65 -2.33 22.64 -2.54
C GLU A 65 -3.38 21.82 -1.76
N ALA A 66 -2.94 20.94 -0.83
CA ALA A 66 -3.86 20.19 0.02
C ALA A 66 -4.68 21.07 0.95
N LEU A 67 -4.08 22.09 1.55
CA LEU A 67 -4.76 23.04 2.41
C LEU A 67 -5.68 23.99 1.62
N GLU A 68 -5.23 24.52 0.51
CA GLU A 68 -6.01 25.40 -0.37
C GLU A 68 -7.23 24.69 -0.95
N SER A 69 -7.03 23.47 -1.50
CA SER A 69 -8.12 22.67 -2.06
C SER A 69 -9.18 22.28 -1.03
N SER A 70 -8.77 22.09 0.23
CA SER A 70 -9.67 21.81 1.33
C SER A 70 -10.32 23.06 1.95
N SER A 71 -9.84 24.26 1.60
CA SER A 71 -10.19 25.52 2.26
C SER A 71 -9.92 25.53 3.78
N ILE A 72 -8.92 24.78 4.24
CA ILE A 72 -8.54 24.63 5.65
C ILE A 72 -7.22 25.36 5.89
N LYS A 73 -7.13 26.08 7.01
CA LYS A 73 -5.88 26.72 7.46
C LYS A 73 -5.18 25.84 8.50
N TYR A 74 -3.89 26.07 8.70
CA TYR A 74 -3.10 25.33 9.70
C TYR A 74 -3.72 25.40 11.11
N ASN A 75 -4.27 26.55 11.48
CA ASN A 75 -4.91 26.75 12.80
C ASN A 75 -6.18 25.92 12.97
N ASP A 76 -6.86 25.56 11.89
CA ASP A 76 -8.12 24.81 11.94
C ASP A 76 -7.87 23.29 12.15
N LEU A 77 -6.66 22.82 11.91
CA LEU A 77 -6.30 21.41 12.10
C LEU A 77 -6.31 21.05 13.59
N ASP A 78 -6.83 19.89 13.93
CA ASP A 78 -6.79 19.32 15.29
C ASP A 78 -5.56 18.43 15.48
N ILE A 79 -5.24 17.62 14.47
CA ILE A 79 -4.14 16.66 14.50
C ILE A 79 -3.39 16.62 13.16
N VAL A 80 -2.13 16.23 13.21
CA VAL A 80 -1.30 15.91 12.06
C VAL A 80 -0.82 14.47 12.19
N ALA A 81 -1.19 13.63 11.25
CA ALA A 81 -0.74 12.25 11.16
C ALA A 81 0.33 12.11 10.08
N TYR A 82 1.36 11.32 10.32
CA TYR A 82 2.43 11.08 9.34
C TYR A 82 2.79 9.59 9.26
N SER A 83 3.20 9.14 8.10
CA SER A 83 3.72 7.80 7.91
C SER A 83 5.07 7.65 8.61
N ALA A 84 5.08 7.00 9.77
CA ALA A 84 6.30 6.78 10.56
C ALA A 84 7.07 5.52 10.12
N GLY A 85 6.49 4.70 9.26
CA GLY A 85 7.05 3.48 8.69
C GLY A 85 5.98 2.38 8.48
N PRO A 86 6.37 1.24 7.89
CA PRO A 86 7.67 0.96 7.29
C PRO A 86 7.90 1.75 6.00
N GLY A 87 9.17 1.86 5.56
CA GLY A 87 9.49 2.57 4.31
C GLY A 87 10.96 2.95 4.18
N LEU A 88 11.27 3.68 3.11
CA LEU A 88 12.61 4.19 2.85
C LEU A 88 12.97 5.29 3.87
N GLY A 89 13.96 5.05 4.70
CA GLY A 89 14.33 5.93 5.81
C GLY A 89 14.59 7.41 5.42
N PRO A 90 15.28 7.71 4.31
CA PRO A 90 15.43 9.08 3.83
C PRO A 90 14.08 9.74 3.51
N CYS A 91 13.16 9.03 2.84
CA CYS A 91 11.82 9.51 2.48
C CYS A 91 10.96 9.77 3.73
N LEU A 92 10.88 8.78 4.63
CA LEU A 92 10.14 8.88 5.90
C LEU A 92 10.57 10.12 6.71
N ARG A 93 11.86 10.46 6.71
CA ARG A 93 12.37 11.63 7.44
C ARG A 93 11.84 12.95 6.89
N ILE A 94 11.62 13.06 5.58
CA ILE A 94 11.07 14.30 5.00
C ILE A 94 9.66 14.55 5.51
N GLY A 95 8.76 13.55 5.43
CA GLY A 95 7.39 13.67 5.95
C GLY A 95 7.35 13.92 7.46
N ALA A 96 8.20 13.23 8.21
CA ALA A 96 8.31 13.43 9.66
C ALA A 96 8.80 14.83 10.04
N VAL A 97 9.75 15.40 9.30
CA VAL A 97 10.22 16.78 9.53
C VAL A 97 9.11 17.78 9.26
N LEU A 98 8.40 17.63 8.12
CA LEU A 98 7.27 18.50 7.80
C LEU A 98 6.19 18.44 8.87
N ALA A 99 5.78 17.23 9.29
CA ALA A 99 4.77 17.04 10.34
C ALA A 99 5.17 17.70 11.67
N ARG A 100 6.42 17.50 12.10
CA ARG A 100 6.98 18.11 13.31
C ARG A 100 6.98 19.65 13.24
N SER A 101 7.38 20.22 12.11
CA SER A 101 7.43 21.66 11.91
C SER A 101 6.04 22.28 12.07
N ILE A 102 5.02 21.66 11.46
CA ILE A 102 3.63 22.10 11.59
C ILE A 102 3.16 22.00 13.05
N CYS A 103 3.39 20.85 13.69
CA CYS A 103 2.95 20.63 15.07
C CYS A 103 3.65 21.57 16.05
N SER A 104 4.95 21.81 15.86
CA SER A 104 5.72 22.72 16.73
C SER A 104 5.27 24.17 16.59
N PHE A 105 4.95 24.62 15.37
CA PHE A 105 4.63 26.02 15.13
C PHE A 105 3.17 26.35 15.49
N TYR A 106 2.24 25.41 15.21
CA TYR A 106 0.80 25.61 15.39
C TYR A 106 0.22 24.89 16.61
N ASP A 107 1.05 24.33 17.47
CA ASP A 107 0.67 23.56 18.68
C ASP A 107 -0.37 22.46 18.37
N LYS A 108 -0.03 21.60 17.39
CA LYS A 108 -0.90 20.50 16.98
C LYS A 108 -0.39 19.16 17.50
N LYS A 109 -1.30 18.20 17.66
CA LYS A 109 -0.96 16.85 18.11
C LYS A 109 -0.37 16.03 16.97
N LEU A 110 0.73 15.36 17.22
CA LEU A 110 1.48 14.57 16.22
C LEU A 110 1.20 13.08 16.40
N ILE A 111 0.72 12.42 15.34
CA ILE A 111 0.31 11.02 15.38
C ILE A 111 1.16 10.20 14.38
N PRO A 112 2.05 9.30 14.86
CA PRO A 112 2.79 8.40 14.00
C PRO A 112 1.92 7.23 13.55
N ILE A 113 1.86 6.98 12.24
CA ILE A 113 1.03 5.92 11.66
C ILE A 113 1.90 4.87 10.96
N ASN A 114 1.53 3.61 11.15
CA ASN A 114 2.06 2.52 10.35
C ASN A 114 1.39 2.52 8.97
N HIS A 115 2.21 2.63 7.92
CA HIS A 115 1.75 2.74 6.54
C HIS A 115 0.89 1.54 6.08
N ALA A 116 1.31 0.32 6.41
CA ALA A 116 0.56 -0.88 6.06
C ALA A 116 -0.81 -0.91 6.74
N LEU A 117 -0.86 -0.49 8.01
CA LEU A 117 -2.12 -0.31 8.75
C LEU A 117 -3.00 0.75 8.09
N GLY A 118 -2.40 1.83 7.56
CA GLY A 118 -3.11 2.87 6.81
C GLY A 118 -3.92 2.29 5.64
N HIS A 119 -3.28 1.51 4.79
CA HIS A 119 -3.97 0.82 3.68
C HIS A 119 -5.13 -0.06 4.16
N ILE A 120 -4.92 -0.82 5.23
CA ILE A 120 -5.94 -1.73 5.77
C ILE A 120 -7.14 -0.94 6.29
N GLU A 121 -6.90 0.04 7.18
CA GLU A 121 -7.99 0.79 7.85
C GLU A 121 -8.80 1.64 6.86
N LEU A 122 -8.15 2.27 5.89
CA LEU A 122 -8.85 2.98 4.83
C LEU A 122 -9.65 2.03 3.94
N GLY A 123 -9.06 0.92 3.51
CA GLY A 123 -9.74 -0.09 2.70
C GLY A 123 -10.97 -0.67 3.40
N MET A 124 -10.85 -1.02 4.69
CA MET A 124 -11.97 -1.49 5.51
C MET A 124 -13.11 -0.47 5.57
N SER A 125 -12.76 0.79 5.81
CA SER A 125 -13.75 1.87 5.87
C SER A 125 -14.46 2.07 4.52
N LEU A 126 -13.72 2.24 3.43
CA LEU A 126 -14.30 2.52 2.11
C LEU A 126 -15.13 1.39 1.53
N THR A 127 -14.86 0.14 1.93
CA THR A 127 -15.58 -1.04 1.43
C THR A 127 -16.68 -1.53 2.37
N GLY A 128 -16.72 -1.02 3.60
CA GLY A 128 -17.66 -1.45 4.64
C GLY A 128 -17.35 -2.84 5.19
N CYS A 129 -16.14 -3.35 4.98
CA CYS A 129 -15.67 -4.59 5.57
C CYS A 129 -15.49 -4.47 7.08
N ASN A 130 -15.80 -5.54 7.83
CA ASN A 130 -15.67 -5.54 9.29
C ASN A 130 -14.73 -6.63 9.80
N ASP A 131 -14.89 -7.87 9.33
CA ASP A 131 -14.12 -9.03 9.78
C ASP A 131 -13.59 -9.83 8.59
N SER A 132 -12.64 -9.24 7.88
CA SER A 132 -12.10 -9.77 6.63
C SER A 132 -10.78 -10.48 6.80
N LEU A 133 -10.54 -11.49 5.95
CA LEU A 133 -9.17 -11.80 5.52
C LEU A 133 -8.69 -10.61 4.70
N VAL A 134 -7.50 -10.11 4.97
CA VAL A 134 -6.92 -8.99 4.21
C VAL A 134 -5.73 -9.48 3.39
N LEU A 135 -5.74 -9.18 2.10
CA LEU A 135 -4.58 -9.29 1.24
C LEU A 135 -4.02 -7.88 0.98
N LEU A 136 -2.85 -7.60 1.54
CA LEU A 136 -2.09 -6.38 1.28
C LEU A 136 -1.03 -6.65 0.22
N VAL A 137 -1.17 -6.05 -0.96
CA VAL A 137 -0.26 -6.23 -2.10
C VAL A 137 0.18 -4.87 -2.67
N SER A 138 1.46 -4.57 -2.52
CA SER A 138 2.07 -3.32 -2.97
C SER A 138 3.51 -3.53 -3.44
N GLY A 139 4.21 -2.45 -3.78
CA GLY A 139 5.65 -2.49 -4.03
C GLY A 139 6.47 -2.91 -2.80
N GLY A 140 5.99 -2.59 -1.60
CA GLY A 140 6.67 -2.90 -0.33
C GLY A 140 6.14 -4.13 0.40
N HIS A 141 4.92 -4.59 0.10
CA HIS A 141 4.25 -5.63 0.88
C HIS A 141 3.57 -6.68 -0.01
N THR A 142 3.61 -7.92 0.44
CA THR A 142 2.73 -9.02 0.00
C THR A 142 2.45 -9.85 1.23
N MET A 143 1.29 -9.62 1.85
CA MET A 143 0.92 -10.21 3.14
C MET A 143 -0.56 -10.60 3.15
N ILE A 144 -0.85 -11.73 3.79
CA ILE A 144 -2.19 -12.19 4.11
C ILE A 144 -2.38 -12.02 5.63
N LEU A 145 -3.41 -11.28 6.03
CA LEU A 145 -3.60 -10.89 7.42
C LEU A 145 -5.01 -11.22 7.92
N VAL A 146 -5.09 -11.51 9.20
CA VAL A 146 -6.35 -11.61 9.96
C VAL A 146 -6.28 -10.74 11.19
N PHE A 147 -7.41 -10.16 11.58
CA PHE A 147 -7.50 -9.43 12.84
C PHE A 147 -7.79 -10.39 13.99
N ASN A 148 -6.96 -10.37 15.01
CA ASN A 148 -7.13 -11.18 16.21
C ASN A 148 -6.47 -10.51 17.41
N ASN A 149 -7.19 -10.43 18.52
CA ASN A 149 -6.70 -9.92 19.80
C ASN A 149 -6.06 -8.53 19.68
N LYS A 150 -6.83 -7.58 19.14
CA LYS A 150 -6.46 -6.16 18.93
C LYS A 150 -5.24 -5.93 18.04
N ARG A 151 -4.86 -6.91 17.21
CA ARG A 151 -3.74 -6.79 16.25
C ARG A 151 -4.06 -7.47 14.93
N TRP A 152 -3.51 -6.95 13.88
CA TRP A 152 -3.41 -7.68 12.63
C TRP A 152 -2.32 -8.74 12.74
N ARG A 153 -2.64 -9.98 12.40
CA ARG A 153 -1.71 -11.12 12.42
C ARG A 153 -1.40 -11.51 10.99
N VAL A 154 -0.13 -11.54 10.65
CA VAL A 154 0.34 -12.05 9.37
C VAL A 154 0.29 -13.56 9.43
N ILE A 155 -0.51 -14.18 8.54
CA ILE A 155 -0.69 -15.63 8.44
C ILE A 155 -0.11 -16.19 7.13
N GLY A 156 0.38 -15.34 6.26
CA GLY A 156 1.12 -15.64 5.05
C GLY A 156 1.78 -14.38 4.52
N GLU A 157 3.00 -14.51 4.02
CA GLU A 157 3.72 -13.37 3.43
C GLU A 157 4.70 -13.86 2.34
N THR A 158 5.27 -12.93 1.59
CA THR A 158 6.40 -13.28 0.71
C THR A 158 7.66 -13.53 1.53
N LEU A 159 8.40 -14.58 1.17
CA LEU A 159 9.66 -14.91 1.84
C LEU A 159 10.89 -14.26 1.17
N ASP A 160 10.68 -13.55 0.05
CA ASP A 160 11.78 -12.91 -0.69
C ASP A 160 11.35 -11.52 -1.23
N ILE A 161 11.02 -11.40 -2.50
CA ILE A 161 10.53 -10.14 -3.08
C ILE A 161 9.00 -10.07 -3.06
N THR A 162 8.45 -8.86 -3.05
CA THR A 162 7.01 -8.69 -3.12
C THR A 162 6.47 -8.93 -4.52
N LEU A 163 5.15 -9.13 -4.64
CA LEU A 163 4.47 -9.26 -5.93
C LEU A 163 4.64 -7.98 -6.78
N GLY A 164 4.57 -6.79 -6.15
CA GLY A 164 4.86 -5.54 -6.83
C GLY A 164 6.31 -5.45 -7.32
N GLN A 165 7.27 -5.92 -6.51
CA GLN A 165 8.68 -5.98 -6.91
C GLN A 165 8.93 -6.98 -8.04
N LEU A 166 8.22 -8.10 -8.09
CA LEU A 166 8.29 -9.03 -9.24
C LEU A 166 7.97 -8.28 -10.55
N LEU A 167 6.82 -7.58 -10.57
CA LEU A 167 6.39 -6.83 -11.75
C LEU A 167 7.37 -5.69 -12.07
N ASP A 168 7.78 -4.91 -11.07
CA ASP A 168 8.69 -3.79 -11.25
C ASP A 168 10.09 -4.21 -11.70
N GLN A 169 10.67 -5.26 -11.10
CA GLN A 169 12.01 -5.71 -11.46
C GLN A 169 12.05 -6.37 -12.83
N PHE A 170 10.95 -7.01 -13.24
CA PHE A 170 10.85 -7.52 -14.61
C PHE A 170 10.61 -6.40 -15.61
N GLY A 171 9.72 -5.45 -15.30
CA GLY A 171 9.49 -4.26 -16.15
C GLY A 171 10.78 -3.46 -16.39
N ARG A 172 11.59 -3.25 -15.36
CA ARG A 172 12.91 -2.62 -15.51
C ARG A 172 13.87 -3.42 -16.38
N HIS A 173 13.84 -4.74 -16.31
CA HIS A 173 14.62 -5.58 -17.21
C HIS A 173 14.22 -5.38 -18.68
N LEU A 174 12.96 -5.05 -18.94
CA LEU A 174 12.45 -4.65 -20.26
C LEU A 174 12.69 -3.17 -20.61
N GLY A 175 13.38 -2.39 -19.75
CA GLY A 175 13.65 -0.97 -19.97
C GLY A 175 12.48 -0.05 -19.61
N LEU A 176 11.45 -0.53 -18.88
CA LEU A 176 10.31 0.28 -18.48
C LEU A 176 10.65 1.17 -17.26
N ALA A 177 9.89 2.26 -17.09
CA ALA A 177 10.01 3.16 -15.93
C ALA A 177 9.18 2.63 -14.75
N SER A 178 9.75 2.66 -13.53
CA SER A 178 9.01 2.28 -12.31
C SER A 178 8.04 3.40 -11.86
N PRO A 179 6.84 3.02 -11.35
CA PRO A 179 6.34 1.67 -11.14
C PRO A 179 5.82 1.01 -12.43
N CYS A 180 6.19 -0.25 -12.68
CA CYS A 180 5.95 -0.92 -13.95
C CYS A 180 4.63 -1.72 -14.00
N GLY A 181 3.90 -1.87 -12.90
CA GLY A 181 2.75 -2.79 -12.80
C GLY A 181 1.70 -2.59 -13.89
N SER A 182 1.28 -1.34 -14.15
CA SER A 182 0.28 -1.02 -15.18
C SER A 182 0.80 -1.29 -16.62
N GLU A 183 2.09 -1.07 -16.85
CA GLU A 183 2.69 -1.30 -18.16
C GLU A 183 2.88 -2.80 -18.43
N ILE A 184 3.23 -3.59 -17.39
CA ILE A 184 3.23 -5.06 -17.47
C ILE A 184 1.83 -5.58 -17.80
N GLU A 185 0.78 -5.07 -17.13
CA GLU A 185 -0.61 -5.44 -17.44
C GLU A 185 -0.98 -5.08 -18.88
N ARG A 186 -0.58 -3.91 -19.36
CA ARG A 186 -0.83 -3.46 -20.74
C ARG A 186 -0.14 -4.36 -21.77
N LEU A 187 1.11 -4.76 -21.53
CA LEU A 187 1.84 -5.70 -22.41
C LEU A 187 1.21 -7.09 -22.36
N ALA A 188 0.91 -7.61 -21.18
CA ALA A 188 0.25 -8.91 -21.00
C ALA A 188 -1.10 -9.00 -21.74
N ASN A 189 -1.86 -7.90 -21.81
CA ASN A 189 -3.11 -7.84 -22.55
C ASN A 189 -2.93 -7.88 -24.09
N LYS A 190 -1.72 -7.61 -24.60
CA LYS A 190 -1.36 -7.74 -26.01
C LYS A 190 -0.80 -9.11 -26.39
N SER A 191 -0.55 -9.96 -25.40
CA SER A 191 -0.04 -11.31 -25.59
C SER A 191 -0.98 -12.15 -26.44
N SER A 192 -0.41 -13.02 -27.27
CA SER A 192 -1.13 -14.12 -27.94
C SER A 192 -1.67 -15.17 -26.96
N LYS A 193 -1.43 -14.98 -25.65
CA LYS A 193 -1.72 -15.92 -24.54
C LYS A 193 -0.92 -17.22 -24.64
N ASN A 194 0.23 -17.16 -25.28
CA ASN A 194 1.20 -18.23 -25.25
C ASN A 194 1.84 -18.28 -23.86
N TYR A 195 1.35 -19.20 -23.02
CA TYR A 195 1.81 -19.32 -21.64
C TYR A 195 3.17 -20.01 -21.57
N ILE A 196 4.11 -19.35 -20.94
CA ILE A 196 5.48 -19.83 -20.71
C ILE A 196 5.57 -20.37 -19.30
N LEU A 197 5.93 -21.64 -19.14
CA LEU A 197 6.03 -22.27 -17.84
C LEU A 197 7.14 -21.63 -16.99
N LEU A 198 6.77 -21.10 -15.83
CA LEU A 198 7.64 -20.48 -14.84
C LEU A 198 7.61 -21.27 -13.53
N PRO A 199 8.65 -21.14 -12.68
CA PRO A 199 8.65 -21.78 -11.35
C PRO A 199 7.43 -21.36 -10.52
N TYR A 200 6.86 -22.34 -9.79
CA TYR A 200 5.69 -22.17 -8.94
C TYR A 200 6.01 -22.68 -7.54
N THR A 201 6.13 -21.78 -6.55
CA THR A 201 6.59 -22.16 -5.22
C THR A 201 5.76 -21.50 -4.13
N ILE A 202 4.99 -22.30 -3.40
CA ILE A 202 4.19 -21.90 -2.23
C ILE A 202 4.56 -22.81 -1.07
N LYS A 203 4.72 -22.23 0.13
CA LYS A 203 4.98 -22.96 1.38
C LYS A 203 3.93 -22.60 2.43
N GLY A 204 2.90 -23.44 2.56
CA GLY A 204 1.73 -23.10 3.37
C GLY A 204 0.99 -21.91 2.77
N ASN A 205 0.94 -20.80 3.46
CA ASN A 205 0.38 -19.53 2.95
C ASN A 205 1.46 -18.55 2.49
N ASP A 206 2.75 -18.94 2.58
CA ASP A 206 3.87 -18.09 2.15
C ASP A 206 4.21 -18.34 0.67
N VAL A 207 4.68 -17.30 0.00
CA VAL A 207 5.02 -17.32 -1.43
C VAL A 207 6.44 -16.85 -1.67
N THR A 208 7.05 -17.26 -2.78
CA THR A 208 8.38 -16.79 -3.23
C THR A 208 8.32 -16.41 -4.69
N PHE A 209 8.80 -15.25 -5.06
CA PHE A 209 8.70 -14.72 -6.42
C PHE A 209 10.06 -14.56 -7.11
N SER A 210 11.18 -14.63 -6.39
CA SER A 210 12.51 -14.46 -6.97
C SER A 210 12.86 -15.52 -8.03
N GLY A 211 12.35 -16.75 -7.85
CA GLY A 211 12.49 -17.82 -8.81
C GLY A 211 11.80 -17.53 -10.15
N ILE A 212 10.59 -16.98 -10.09
CA ILE A 212 9.85 -16.53 -11.29
C ILE A 212 10.65 -15.43 -12.00
N LEU A 213 11.09 -14.40 -11.25
CA LEU A 213 11.85 -13.29 -11.80
C LEU A 213 13.12 -13.74 -12.51
N SER A 214 13.90 -14.61 -11.86
CA SER A 214 15.18 -15.12 -12.41
C SER A 214 14.95 -15.96 -13.67
N ALA A 215 13.94 -16.83 -13.67
CA ALA A 215 13.57 -17.64 -14.82
C ALA A 215 13.11 -16.77 -16.00
N ALA A 216 12.22 -15.79 -15.73
CA ALA A 216 11.69 -14.89 -16.74
C ALA A 216 12.80 -14.05 -17.40
N LYS A 217 13.70 -13.45 -16.62
CA LYS A 217 14.85 -12.70 -17.15
C LYS A 217 15.75 -13.56 -18.03
N ARG A 218 16.06 -14.79 -17.61
CA ARG A 218 16.87 -15.73 -18.39
C ARG A 218 16.17 -16.08 -19.71
N LEU A 219 14.90 -16.47 -19.67
CA LEU A 219 14.15 -16.87 -20.85
C LEU A 219 13.97 -15.72 -21.86
N THR A 220 13.76 -14.51 -21.39
CA THR A 220 13.69 -13.32 -22.26
C THR A 220 15.02 -13.09 -23.01
N SER A 221 16.17 -13.41 -22.38
CA SER A 221 17.48 -13.22 -22.99
C SER A 221 17.93 -14.37 -23.89
N THR A 222 17.38 -15.57 -23.74
CA THR A 222 17.88 -16.80 -24.41
C THR A 222 16.89 -17.46 -25.35
N SER A 223 15.64 -17.03 -25.39
CA SER A 223 14.55 -17.67 -26.14
C SER A 223 13.83 -16.65 -27.05
N ASN A 224 13.13 -17.17 -28.06
CA ASN A 224 12.36 -16.35 -29.01
C ASN A 224 10.95 -16.01 -28.48
N TYR A 225 10.76 -15.92 -27.15
CA TYR A 225 9.49 -15.50 -26.58
C TYR A 225 9.31 -13.98 -26.71
N THR A 226 8.07 -13.55 -26.95
CA THR A 226 7.74 -12.12 -26.97
C THR A 226 7.71 -11.54 -25.55
N ASN A 227 7.98 -10.25 -25.43
CA ASN A 227 7.87 -9.57 -24.13
C ASN A 227 6.44 -9.62 -23.60
N GLU A 228 5.45 -9.57 -24.50
CA GLU A 228 4.04 -9.67 -24.22
C GLU A 228 3.66 -11.01 -23.58
N ASP A 229 4.13 -12.14 -24.17
CA ASP A 229 3.87 -13.48 -23.66
C ASP A 229 4.58 -13.71 -22.32
N MET A 230 5.78 -13.14 -22.14
CA MET A 230 6.48 -13.21 -20.86
C MET A 230 5.78 -12.38 -19.78
N CYS A 231 5.34 -11.16 -20.08
CA CYS A 231 4.54 -10.34 -19.15
C CYS A 231 3.23 -11.06 -18.75
N TYR A 232 2.55 -11.68 -19.73
CA TYR A 232 1.37 -12.50 -19.48
C TYR A 232 1.70 -13.66 -18.53
N SER A 233 2.75 -14.41 -18.81
CA SER A 233 3.11 -15.61 -18.03
C SER A 233 3.56 -15.29 -16.60
N ILE A 234 4.31 -14.19 -16.40
CA ILE A 234 4.69 -13.70 -15.05
C ILE A 234 3.45 -13.32 -14.25
N GLN A 235 2.53 -12.60 -14.89
CA GLN A 235 1.30 -12.15 -14.26
C GLN A 235 0.42 -13.34 -13.87
N GLU A 236 0.14 -14.25 -14.81
CA GLU A 236 -0.65 -15.46 -14.56
C GLU A 236 -0.04 -16.31 -13.44
N THR A 237 1.27 -16.59 -13.50
CA THR A 237 1.94 -17.43 -12.49
C THR A 237 1.95 -16.77 -11.11
N GLY A 238 2.39 -15.51 -11.02
CA GLY A 238 2.49 -14.80 -9.74
C GLY A 238 1.12 -14.59 -9.09
N PHE A 239 0.09 -14.28 -9.88
CA PHE A 239 -1.27 -14.09 -9.37
C PHE A 239 -1.95 -15.41 -9.00
N ALA A 240 -1.70 -16.50 -9.74
CA ALA A 240 -2.18 -17.81 -9.34
C ALA A 240 -1.59 -18.25 -8.00
N MET A 241 -0.29 -18.01 -7.77
CA MET A 241 0.36 -18.33 -6.49
C MET A 241 -0.27 -17.58 -5.32
N ILE A 242 -0.46 -16.27 -5.45
CA ILE A 242 -1.06 -15.49 -4.35
C ILE A 242 -2.54 -15.85 -4.16
N THR A 243 -3.25 -16.16 -5.24
CA THR A 243 -4.65 -16.61 -5.16
C THR A 243 -4.76 -17.93 -4.41
N GLU A 244 -3.90 -18.90 -4.70
CA GLU A 244 -3.85 -20.19 -3.98
C GLU A 244 -3.51 -19.98 -2.49
N ALA A 245 -2.56 -19.12 -2.16
CA ALA A 245 -2.24 -18.81 -0.76
C ALA A 245 -3.45 -18.19 -0.04
N VAL A 246 -4.19 -17.30 -0.71
CA VAL A 246 -5.43 -16.72 -0.18
C VAL A 246 -6.52 -17.79 -0.01
N GLU A 247 -6.72 -18.70 -0.96
CA GLU A 247 -7.70 -19.79 -0.84
C GLU A 247 -7.41 -20.69 0.36
N ARG A 248 -6.14 -21.03 0.58
CA ARG A 248 -5.70 -21.80 1.76
C ARG A 248 -6.00 -21.02 3.07
N ALA A 249 -5.70 -19.72 3.09
CA ALA A 249 -5.97 -18.88 4.24
C ALA A 249 -7.48 -18.72 4.52
N LEU A 250 -8.30 -18.57 3.49
CA LEU A 250 -9.77 -18.54 3.63
C LEU A 250 -10.30 -19.83 4.24
N SER A 251 -9.81 -20.98 3.75
CA SER A 251 -10.21 -22.30 4.26
C SER A 251 -9.80 -22.50 5.73
N ALA A 252 -8.63 -21.99 6.13
CA ALA A 252 -8.10 -22.16 7.49
C ALA A 252 -8.71 -21.18 8.52
N THR A 253 -9.19 -20.01 8.08
CA THR A 253 -9.65 -18.94 8.98
C THR A 253 -11.15 -18.77 9.04
N GLU A 254 -11.89 -19.46 8.17
CA GLU A 254 -13.35 -19.39 8.04
C GLU A 254 -13.89 -17.96 7.83
N LYS A 255 -13.02 -17.00 7.41
CA LYS A 255 -13.44 -15.63 7.12
C LYS A 255 -14.42 -15.60 5.95
N ARG A 256 -15.44 -14.74 6.04
CA ARG A 256 -16.51 -14.60 5.05
C ARG A 256 -16.37 -13.41 4.13
N GLU A 257 -15.30 -12.63 4.31
CA GLU A 257 -14.95 -11.49 3.49
C GLU A 257 -13.46 -11.53 3.17
N LEU A 258 -13.10 -11.26 1.91
CA LEU A 258 -11.74 -10.95 1.47
C LEU A 258 -11.68 -9.48 1.11
N LEU A 259 -10.78 -8.73 1.75
CA LEU A 259 -10.44 -7.35 1.37
C LEU A 259 -9.06 -7.33 0.74
N VAL A 260 -8.93 -6.72 -0.44
CA VAL A 260 -7.65 -6.52 -1.11
C VAL A 260 -7.28 -5.04 -1.10
N VAL A 261 -6.07 -4.73 -0.62
CA VAL A 261 -5.54 -3.36 -0.48
C VAL A 261 -4.11 -3.26 -1.00
N GLY A 262 -3.63 -2.04 -1.23
CA GLY A 262 -2.31 -1.75 -1.78
C GLY A 262 -2.34 -1.59 -3.31
N GLY A 263 -1.33 -0.94 -3.89
CA GLY A 263 -1.33 -0.52 -5.30
C GLY A 263 -1.51 -1.63 -6.33
N VAL A 264 -1.04 -2.86 -6.04
CA VAL A 264 -1.20 -4.02 -6.95
C VAL A 264 -2.65 -4.51 -7.00
N SER A 265 -3.50 -4.17 -6.01
CA SER A 265 -4.93 -4.50 -6.03
C SER A 265 -5.70 -3.86 -7.20
N ALA A 266 -5.13 -2.82 -7.82
CA ALA A 266 -5.70 -2.19 -9.00
C ALA A 266 -5.62 -3.06 -10.27
N ASN A 267 -4.77 -4.11 -10.28
CA ASN A 267 -4.64 -5.01 -11.42
C ASN A 267 -5.91 -5.85 -11.61
N LYS A 268 -6.48 -5.78 -12.81
CA LYS A 268 -7.77 -6.41 -13.13
C LYS A 268 -7.70 -7.93 -13.16
N VAL A 269 -6.57 -8.49 -13.59
CA VAL A 269 -6.38 -9.96 -13.65
C VAL A 269 -6.32 -10.55 -12.26
N LEU A 270 -5.53 -9.93 -11.36
CA LEU A 270 -5.47 -10.34 -9.96
C LEU A 270 -6.85 -10.26 -9.29
N SER A 271 -7.53 -9.13 -9.45
CA SER A 271 -8.87 -8.94 -8.87
C SER A 271 -9.84 -10.00 -9.35
N ARG A 272 -9.84 -10.34 -10.66
CA ARG A 272 -10.71 -11.37 -11.20
C ARG A 272 -10.38 -12.77 -10.68
N MET A 273 -9.09 -13.14 -10.57
CA MET A 273 -8.70 -14.44 -10.01
C MET A 273 -9.17 -14.58 -8.57
N LEU A 274 -8.98 -13.55 -7.75
CA LEU A 274 -9.40 -13.53 -6.36
C LEU A 274 -10.92 -13.54 -6.21
N GLU A 275 -11.65 -12.81 -7.06
CA GLU A 275 -13.11 -12.82 -7.09
C GLU A 275 -13.67 -14.23 -7.39
N LEU A 276 -13.09 -14.92 -8.38
CA LEU A 276 -13.49 -16.30 -8.73
C LEU A 276 -13.18 -17.27 -7.58
N ALA A 277 -12.04 -17.12 -6.92
CA ALA A 277 -11.69 -17.90 -5.74
C ALA A 277 -12.70 -17.66 -4.61
N CYS A 278 -13.01 -16.40 -4.31
CA CYS A 278 -14.00 -16.03 -3.31
C CYS A 278 -15.38 -16.62 -3.61
N LEU A 279 -15.80 -16.61 -4.87
CA LEU A 279 -17.07 -17.19 -5.30
C LEU A 279 -17.16 -18.70 -4.98
N ARG A 280 -16.06 -19.45 -5.24
CA ARG A 280 -15.97 -20.88 -4.93
C ARG A 280 -16.09 -21.16 -3.43
N HIS A 281 -15.49 -20.29 -2.60
CA HIS A 281 -15.53 -20.39 -1.14
C HIS A 281 -16.77 -19.74 -0.49
N LYS A 282 -17.68 -19.16 -1.28
CA LYS A 282 -18.86 -18.40 -0.80
C LYS A 282 -18.45 -17.24 0.12
N VAL A 283 -17.34 -16.58 -0.21
CA VAL A 283 -16.75 -15.43 0.48
C VAL A 283 -17.06 -14.17 -0.32
N LYS A 284 -17.35 -13.06 0.35
CA LYS A 284 -17.53 -11.74 -0.30
C LYS A 284 -16.18 -11.17 -0.69
N PHE A 285 -16.00 -10.87 -1.97
CA PHE A 285 -14.83 -10.16 -2.48
C PHE A 285 -15.02 -8.65 -2.39
N LYS A 286 -14.03 -7.95 -1.89
CA LYS A 286 -13.94 -6.49 -1.84
C LYS A 286 -12.53 -6.05 -2.18
N SER A 287 -12.40 -5.00 -2.98
CA SER A 287 -11.13 -4.35 -3.29
C SER A 287 -11.22 -2.87 -2.95
N CYS A 288 -10.15 -2.31 -2.40
CA CYS A 288 -10.07 -0.87 -2.18
C CYS A 288 -10.30 -0.13 -3.50
N PRO A 289 -11.09 0.96 -3.52
CA PRO A 289 -11.27 1.76 -4.72
C PRO A 289 -9.93 2.18 -5.33
N ILE A 290 -9.81 2.11 -6.65
CA ILE A 290 -8.55 2.35 -7.38
C ILE A 290 -7.93 3.70 -7.03
N SER A 291 -8.75 4.73 -6.83
CA SER A 291 -8.31 6.06 -6.42
C SER A 291 -7.53 6.08 -5.09
N TYR A 292 -7.76 5.10 -4.22
CA TYR A 292 -7.13 4.99 -2.91
C TYR A 292 -6.30 3.72 -2.71
N ALA A 293 -6.15 2.90 -3.74
CA ALA A 293 -5.36 1.66 -3.68
C ALA A 293 -3.85 1.91 -3.53
N GLY A 294 -3.31 2.94 -4.21
CA GLY A 294 -1.92 3.38 -4.07
C GLY A 294 -1.69 4.24 -2.82
N ASP A 295 -0.43 4.61 -2.59
CA ASP A 295 -0.01 5.45 -1.46
C ASP A 295 -0.70 6.81 -1.52
N ASN A 296 -1.25 7.26 -0.38
CA ASN A 296 -2.01 8.50 -0.26
C ASN A 296 -2.02 9.04 1.17
N GLY A 297 -2.25 10.35 1.33
CA GLY A 297 -2.33 10.97 2.65
C GLY A 297 -3.62 10.62 3.41
N VAL A 298 -4.69 10.25 2.69
CA VAL A 298 -6.00 9.91 3.28
C VAL A 298 -5.89 8.71 4.22
N GLN A 299 -5.17 7.65 3.82
CA GLN A 299 -4.96 6.46 4.66
C GLN A 299 -4.25 6.80 5.97
N ILE A 300 -3.33 7.75 5.93
CA ILE A 300 -2.57 8.20 7.11
C ILE A 300 -3.46 9.07 7.99
N ALA A 301 -4.18 10.02 7.40
CA ALA A 301 -5.11 10.88 8.13
C ALA A 301 -6.24 10.08 8.80
N TRP A 302 -6.84 9.14 8.07
CA TRP A 302 -7.93 8.31 8.58
C TRP A 302 -7.49 7.45 9.77
N THR A 303 -6.38 6.75 9.62
CA THR A 303 -5.84 5.92 10.71
C THR A 303 -5.40 6.76 11.90
N GLY A 304 -4.90 7.98 11.64
CA GLY A 304 -4.57 8.96 12.68
C GLY A 304 -5.80 9.37 13.51
N ILE A 305 -6.93 9.64 12.85
CA ILE A 305 -8.20 9.93 13.53
C ILE A 305 -8.67 8.75 14.37
N LEU A 306 -8.71 7.52 13.78
CA LEU A 306 -9.14 6.33 14.51
C LEU A 306 -8.29 6.09 15.75
N SER A 307 -6.97 6.18 15.61
CA SER A 307 -6.04 6.05 16.72
C SER A 307 -6.31 7.07 17.81
N TYR A 308 -6.36 8.35 17.45
CA TYR A 308 -6.52 9.44 18.41
C TYR A 308 -7.88 9.43 19.11
N LEU A 309 -8.97 9.10 18.41
CA LEU A 309 -10.31 9.05 19.01
C LEU A 309 -10.39 8.10 20.19
N ILE A 310 -9.74 6.95 20.10
CA ILE A 310 -9.81 5.89 21.11
C ILE A 310 -8.70 6.02 22.15
N THR A 311 -7.47 6.24 21.72
CA THR A 311 -6.33 6.22 22.63
C THR A 311 -6.05 7.56 23.29
N LYS A 312 -6.46 8.66 22.64
CA LYS A 312 -6.06 10.04 22.96
C LYS A 312 -4.54 10.25 22.96
N ASN A 313 -3.79 9.24 22.50
CA ASN A 313 -2.34 9.29 22.48
C ASN A 313 -1.84 10.09 21.28
N PHE A 314 -0.81 10.84 21.50
CA PHE A 314 0.02 11.52 20.52
C PHE A 314 1.48 11.43 20.97
N VAL A 315 2.41 11.74 20.10
CA VAL A 315 3.83 11.71 20.45
C VAL A 315 4.38 13.12 20.56
N ASP A 316 5.25 13.34 21.54
CA ASP A 316 6.04 14.55 21.61
C ASP A 316 7.05 14.60 20.48
N ILE A 317 7.37 15.79 20.00
CA ILE A 317 8.29 15.98 18.87
C ILE A 317 9.64 15.25 19.08
N PRO A 318 10.32 15.31 20.24
CA PRO A 318 11.56 14.58 20.46
C PRO A 318 11.43 13.06 20.35
N ASN A 319 10.24 12.50 20.58
CA ASN A 319 9.95 11.08 20.58
C ASN A 319 9.31 10.56 19.28
N SER A 320 9.16 11.42 18.28
CA SER A 320 8.48 11.11 17.00
C SER A 320 9.43 10.45 15.97
N TYR A 321 10.00 9.30 16.31
CA TYR A 321 10.95 8.59 15.45
C TYR A 321 10.28 7.94 14.25
N VAL A 322 11.02 7.82 13.13
CA VAL A 322 10.66 6.96 12.00
C VAL A 322 11.19 5.55 12.20
N LYS A 323 10.44 4.54 11.74
CA LYS A 323 10.74 3.11 11.92
C LYS A 323 10.73 2.40 10.56
N GLN A 324 11.89 2.29 9.91
CA GLN A 324 12.01 1.75 8.56
C GLN A 324 11.46 0.32 8.39
N SER A 325 11.53 -0.49 9.45
CA SER A 325 11.11 -1.90 9.46
C SER A 325 9.94 -2.15 10.42
N TRP A 326 9.02 -1.20 10.53
CA TRP A 326 7.89 -1.30 11.44
C TRP A 326 6.84 -2.29 10.97
N ARG A 327 6.84 -3.48 11.53
CA ARG A 327 5.87 -4.53 11.17
C ARG A 327 4.45 -4.17 11.63
N VAL A 328 3.46 -4.45 10.78
CA VAL A 328 2.04 -4.19 11.07
C VAL A 328 1.50 -5.03 12.22
N ASP A 329 2.00 -6.25 12.40
CA ASP A 329 1.61 -7.19 13.47
C ASP A 329 2.14 -6.79 14.86
N SER A 330 3.03 -5.80 14.93
CA SER A 330 3.50 -5.21 16.18
C SER A 330 2.67 -4.01 16.65
N VAL A 331 1.65 -3.60 15.88
CA VAL A 331 0.82 -2.41 16.17
C VAL A 331 -0.46 -2.82 16.87
N ASP A 332 -0.75 -2.19 18.02
CA ASP A 332 -2.04 -2.34 18.68
C ASP A 332 -3.11 -1.51 17.94
N VAL A 333 -4.28 -2.11 17.74
CA VAL A 333 -5.42 -1.53 17.02
C VAL A 333 -6.65 -1.55 17.93
N PRO A 334 -6.66 -0.74 19.00
CA PRO A 334 -7.70 -0.82 20.03
C PRO A 334 -9.08 -0.30 19.58
N TRP A 335 -9.18 0.36 18.43
CA TRP A 335 -10.44 0.81 17.85
C TRP A 335 -11.21 -0.29 17.10
N ARG A 336 -10.60 -1.47 16.95
CA ARG A 336 -11.26 -2.68 16.50
C ARG A 336 -11.46 -3.60 17.72
N ALA A 337 -12.68 -3.72 18.17
CA ALA A 337 -13.04 -4.57 19.32
C ALA A 337 -13.49 -5.96 18.85
#